data_05a9fb5bc10cb8a092479dfee9a1500c
#
_entry.id   05a9fb5bc10cb8a092479dfee9a1500c
#
_cell.length_a   1.000
_cell.length_b   1.000
_cell.length_c   1.000
_cell.angle_alpha   90.00
_cell.angle_beta   90.00
_cell.angle_gamma   90.00
#
_symmetry.space_group_name_H-M   'P 1'
#
loop_
_entity.id
_entity.type
_entity.pdbx_description
1 polymer ?
#
loop_
_entity_poly.entity_id
_entity_poly.type
_entity_poly.pdbx_seq_one_letter_code
_entity_poly.pdbx_strand_id
1 'polypeptide(L)'
;TGSDYEKELYLHDALIKKVTYTYSKLEEQNGYTTLVEGKGVCAGYAFALQYLLMRAGIQSYYVVGYAGENHAWNLAKIDGEWYYVDATWDDPVYNGSDDPYSPYHSYFNITTNKLKEDHTPSGTPYNVPLENCTATDAFYYKVNDTIVSTTDSGLVEKVADLLQRNGGRVYLYVTDNDPAEAINMWYNDNIHAICTAIQAETCAFGTSSFGREIVLWFAGEFLSKTPGELNGSSGIDIRDVELLYQYLTTGRPTITSVMTEAQFLDNADVNRDTIIDVYDLQLLYETVCNG
;
A
#
# COMPACT_ATOMS: atom_id res chain seq x y z
N THR A 1 10.78 11.67 -10.53
CA THR A 1 11.40 12.36 -9.41
C THR A 1 10.76 11.84 -8.13
N GLY A 2 11.44 11.21 -7.27
CA GLY A 2 10.98 10.63 -6.00
C GLY A 2 12.18 9.95 -5.33
N SER A 3 12.03 9.58 -4.05
CA SER A 3 13.01 8.75 -3.33
C SER A 3 13.21 7.40 -4.01
N ASP A 4 14.25 6.67 -3.67
CA ASP A 4 14.46 5.33 -4.23
C ASP A 4 13.36 4.37 -3.76
N TYR A 5 12.87 4.52 -2.53
CA TYR A 5 11.70 3.80 -2.02
C TYR A 5 10.44 4.03 -2.87
N GLU A 6 10.08 5.29 -3.15
CA GLU A 6 8.87 5.61 -3.94
C GLU A 6 8.95 5.08 -5.37
N LYS A 7 10.14 5.15 -6.00
CA LYS A 7 10.38 4.57 -7.33
C LYS A 7 10.25 3.06 -7.31
N GLU A 8 10.86 2.41 -6.33
CA GLU A 8 10.79 0.95 -6.17
C GLU A 8 9.37 0.47 -5.97
N LEU A 9 8.63 1.07 -5.01
CA LEU A 9 7.23 0.73 -4.73
C LEU A 9 6.36 0.87 -5.98
N TYR A 10 6.50 1.99 -6.70
CA TYR A 10 5.77 2.20 -7.95
C TYR A 10 6.08 1.11 -9.00
N LEU A 11 7.35 0.75 -9.17
CA LEU A 11 7.77 -0.23 -10.17
C LEU A 11 7.35 -1.65 -9.78
N HIS A 12 7.44 -2.00 -8.50
CA HIS A 12 6.95 -3.26 -7.94
C HIS A 12 5.46 -3.43 -8.19
N ASP A 13 4.65 -2.46 -7.78
CA ASP A 13 3.20 -2.51 -7.92
C ASP A 13 2.75 -2.49 -9.38
N ALA A 14 3.42 -1.69 -10.21
CA ALA A 14 3.12 -1.63 -11.64
C ALA A 14 3.46 -2.95 -12.36
N LEU A 15 4.54 -3.63 -11.94
CA LEU A 15 4.91 -4.93 -12.46
C LEU A 15 3.84 -5.97 -12.10
N ILE A 16 3.48 -6.09 -10.85
CA ILE A 16 2.47 -7.03 -10.36
C ILE A 16 1.13 -6.79 -11.05
N LYS A 17 0.64 -5.57 -11.09
CA LYS A 17 -0.63 -5.23 -11.77
C LYS A 17 -0.64 -5.51 -13.27
N LYS A 18 0.52 -5.60 -13.89
CA LYS A 18 0.65 -5.86 -15.35
C LYS A 18 0.75 -7.34 -15.69
N VAL A 19 1.31 -8.14 -14.80
CA VAL A 19 1.73 -9.52 -15.09
C VAL A 19 0.74 -10.50 -14.50
N THR A 20 0.35 -11.49 -15.29
CA THR A 20 -0.38 -12.67 -14.82
C THR A 20 0.62 -13.80 -14.60
N TYR A 21 0.64 -14.38 -13.41
CA TYR A 21 1.49 -15.53 -13.09
C TYR A 21 1.07 -16.77 -13.87
N THR A 22 2.03 -17.48 -14.45
CA THR A 22 1.80 -18.65 -15.30
C THR A 22 2.57 -19.85 -14.79
N TYR A 23 2.04 -21.06 -15.04
CA TYR A 23 2.54 -22.25 -14.36
C TYR A 23 3.54 -23.09 -15.15
N SER A 24 4.07 -22.70 -16.31
CA SER A 24 4.98 -23.67 -16.94
C SER A 24 5.56 -23.47 -18.32
N LYS A 25 5.98 -22.35 -18.78
CA LYS A 25 6.73 -22.34 -20.05
C LYS A 25 8.11 -21.74 -19.88
N LEU A 26 9.13 -22.39 -20.48
CA LEU A 26 10.50 -21.86 -20.52
C LEU A 26 10.55 -20.44 -21.11
N GLU A 27 9.64 -20.12 -22.02
CA GLU A 27 9.51 -18.80 -22.64
C GLU A 27 9.06 -17.72 -21.64
N GLU A 28 8.40 -18.10 -20.57
CA GLU A 28 7.86 -17.17 -19.54
C GLU A 28 8.87 -16.91 -18.39
N GLN A 29 10.08 -17.49 -18.48
CA GLN A 29 11.17 -17.29 -17.52
C GLN A 29 12.07 -16.10 -17.85
N ASN A 30 11.65 -15.17 -18.71
CA ASN A 30 12.47 -14.04 -19.11
C ASN A 30 11.75 -12.70 -18.93
N GLY A 31 12.53 -11.65 -18.67
CA GLY A 31 11.98 -10.32 -18.43
C GLY A 31 11.25 -9.70 -19.63
N TYR A 32 11.53 -10.12 -20.87
CA TYR A 32 10.83 -9.60 -22.05
C TYR A 32 9.37 -10.07 -22.07
N THR A 33 9.13 -11.39 -21.97
CA THR A 33 7.77 -11.95 -21.90
C THR A 33 6.98 -11.34 -20.73
N THR A 34 7.64 -11.18 -19.59
CA THR A 34 7.02 -10.58 -18.43
C THR A 34 6.65 -9.11 -18.65
N LEU A 35 7.57 -8.29 -19.15
CA LEU A 35 7.33 -6.84 -19.33
C LEU A 35 6.46 -6.51 -20.54
N VAL A 36 6.58 -7.27 -21.62
CA VAL A 36 5.91 -6.94 -22.91
C VAL A 36 4.59 -7.70 -23.06
N GLU A 37 4.60 -9.01 -22.78
CA GLU A 37 3.42 -9.85 -22.96
C GLU A 37 2.55 -9.95 -21.69
N GLY A 38 3.05 -9.49 -20.54
CA GLY A 38 2.33 -9.49 -19.28
C GLY A 38 2.15 -10.91 -18.69
N LYS A 39 3.10 -11.82 -18.94
CA LYS A 39 3.07 -13.20 -18.46
C LYS A 39 4.44 -13.60 -17.94
N GLY A 40 4.47 -14.23 -16.77
CA GLY A 40 5.75 -14.64 -16.17
C GLY A 40 5.61 -15.71 -15.10
N VAL A 41 6.74 -16.31 -14.79
CA VAL A 41 6.99 -17.11 -13.59
C VAL A 41 7.98 -16.33 -12.71
N CYS A 42 8.34 -16.84 -11.54
CA CYS A 42 9.24 -16.15 -10.60
C CYS A 42 10.53 -15.59 -11.25
N ALA A 43 11.16 -16.34 -12.14
CA ALA A 43 12.35 -15.87 -12.87
C ALA A 43 12.06 -14.64 -13.75
N GLY A 44 10.91 -14.62 -14.41
CA GLY A 44 10.46 -13.48 -15.23
C GLY A 44 10.21 -12.24 -14.38
N TYR A 45 9.49 -12.38 -13.26
CA TYR A 45 9.27 -11.29 -12.30
C TYR A 45 10.59 -10.72 -11.78
N ALA A 46 11.49 -11.58 -11.31
CA ALA A 46 12.78 -11.16 -10.75
C ALA A 46 13.67 -10.45 -11.79
N PHE A 47 13.73 -10.94 -13.05
CA PHE A 47 14.45 -10.25 -14.12
C PHE A 47 13.80 -8.92 -14.51
N ALA A 48 12.47 -8.90 -14.59
CA ALA A 48 11.73 -7.69 -14.93
C ALA A 48 11.93 -6.60 -13.86
N LEU A 49 11.77 -6.95 -12.58
CA LEU A 49 11.96 -6.01 -11.49
C LEU A 49 13.42 -5.51 -11.44
N GLN A 50 14.41 -6.40 -11.54
CA GLN A 50 15.81 -5.99 -11.61
C GLN A 50 16.06 -4.99 -12.74
N TYR A 51 15.56 -5.27 -13.93
CA TYR A 51 15.72 -4.36 -15.07
C TYR A 51 15.09 -2.99 -14.81
N LEU A 52 13.86 -2.95 -14.30
CA LEU A 52 13.14 -1.71 -13.99
C LEU A 52 13.87 -0.89 -12.92
N LEU A 53 14.30 -1.52 -11.83
CA LEU A 53 15.07 -0.86 -10.75
C LEU A 53 16.39 -0.28 -11.26
N MET A 54 17.15 -1.05 -12.04
CA MET A 54 18.39 -0.57 -12.63
C MET A 54 18.15 0.63 -13.58
N ARG A 55 17.06 0.62 -14.35
CA ARG A 55 16.66 1.75 -15.21
C ARG A 55 16.26 2.99 -14.42
N ALA A 56 15.75 2.80 -13.20
CA ALA A 56 15.43 3.87 -12.26
C ALA A 56 16.64 4.39 -11.46
N GLY A 57 17.84 3.79 -11.67
CA GLY A 57 19.06 4.13 -10.96
C GLY A 57 19.24 3.41 -9.63
N ILE A 58 18.39 2.42 -9.33
CA ILE A 58 18.43 1.62 -8.10
C ILE A 58 19.28 0.37 -8.35
N GLN A 59 20.28 0.14 -7.50
CA GLN A 59 21.10 -1.06 -7.58
C GLN A 59 20.30 -2.28 -7.14
N SER A 60 20.23 -3.29 -8.01
CA SER A 60 19.49 -4.52 -7.73
C SER A 60 20.19 -5.74 -8.32
N TYR A 61 20.02 -6.89 -7.65
CA TYR A 61 20.56 -8.17 -8.09
C TYR A 61 19.46 -9.23 -8.11
N TYR A 62 19.51 -10.07 -9.14
CA TYR A 62 18.73 -11.29 -9.25
C TYR A 62 19.31 -12.35 -8.29
N VAL A 63 18.45 -12.96 -7.50
CA VAL A 63 18.79 -14.00 -6.52
C VAL A 63 18.09 -15.29 -6.90
N VAL A 64 18.77 -16.42 -6.75
CA VAL A 64 18.18 -17.75 -6.91
C VAL A 64 18.25 -18.52 -5.60
N GLY A 65 17.30 -19.39 -5.41
CA GLY A 65 17.23 -20.24 -4.23
C GLY A 65 16.04 -21.18 -4.22
N TYR A 66 15.55 -21.49 -3.04
CA TYR A 66 14.45 -22.39 -2.80
C TYR A 66 13.40 -21.74 -1.87
N ALA A 67 12.14 -21.81 -2.26
CA ALA A 67 10.99 -21.35 -1.49
C ALA A 67 9.80 -22.31 -1.70
N GLY A 68 9.92 -23.52 -1.13
CA GLY A 68 9.01 -24.64 -1.45
C GLY A 68 9.34 -25.35 -2.77
N GLU A 69 9.89 -24.61 -3.74
CA GLU A 69 10.42 -25.06 -5.03
C GLU A 69 11.62 -24.19 -5.44
N ASN A 70 12.22 -24.48 -6.60
CA ASN A 70 13.25 -23.58 -7.16
C ASN A 70 12.62 -22.21 -7.46
N HIS A 71 13.22 -21.16 -6.92
CA HIS A 71 12.63 -19.85 -6.92
C HIS A 71 13.65 -18.76 -7.21
N ALA A 72 13.16 -17.57 -7.64
CA ALA A 72 13.98 -16.41 -7.91
C ALA A 72 13.28 -15.14 -7.43
N TRP A 73 14.11 -14.21 -6.87
CA TRP A 73 13.68 -12.93 -6.34
C TRP A 73 14.80 -11.89 -6.45
N ASN A 74 14.72 -10.79 -5.73
CA ASN A 74 15.68 -9.70 -5.86
C ASN A 74 16.32 -9.30 -4.52
N LEU A 75 17.53 -8.75 -4.61
CA LEU A 75 18.13 -7.81 -3.67
C LEU A 75 18.01 -6.42 -4.28
N ALA A 76 17.59 -5.44 -3.50
CA ALA A 76 17.51 -4.03 -3.89
C ALA A 76 18.24 -3.17 -2.85
N LYS A 77 18.90 -2.09 -3.29
CA LYS A 77 19.60 -1.15 -2.42
C LYS A 77 18.82 0.16 -2.37
N ILE A 78 18.14 0.40 -1.26
CA ILE A 78 17.27 1.56 -1.04
C ILE A 78 17.91 2.45 0.02
N ASP A 79 18.13 3.71 -0.32
CA ASP A 79 18.71 4.73 0.55
C ASP A 79 20.03 4.29 1.26
N GLY A 80 20.81 3.47 0.56
CA GLY A 80 22.11 2.97 1.04
C GLY A 80 22.08 1.60 1.72
N GLU A 81 20.91 1.08 2.09
CA GLU A 81 20.73 -0.21 2.76
C GLU A 81 20.20 -1.28 1.80
N TRP A 82 20.54 -2.55 2.05
CA TRP A 82 20.08 -3.68 1.26
C TRP A 82 18.84 -4.32 1.85
N TYR A 83 17.91 -4.72 0.95
CA TYR A 83 16.67 -5.42 1.28
C TYR A 83 16.42 -6.54 0.28
N TYR A 84 15.69 -7.57 0.73
CA TYR A 84 15.11 -8.56 -0.18
C TYR A 84 13.73 -8.13 -0.64
N VAL A 85 13.43 -8.43 -1.90
CA VAL A 85 12.13 -8.16 -2.53
C VAL A 85 11.70 -9.35 -3.36
N ASP A 86 10.50 -9.86 -3.13
CA ASP A 86 9.92 -10.93 -3.94
C ASP A 86 8.54 -10.54 -4.50
N ALA A 87 8.55 -9.93 -5.67
CA ALA A 87 7.34 -9.51 -6.35
C ALA A 87 6.44 -10.69 -6.78
N THR A 88 6.96 -11.92 -6.84
CA THR A 88 6.14 -13.09 -7.14
C THR A 88 5.29 -13.50 -5.95
N TRP A 89 5.87 -13.47 -4.74
CA TRP A 89 5.14 -13.81 -3.52
C TRP A 89 4.23 -12.68 -3.05
N ASP A 90 4.48 -11.44 -3.51
CA ASP A 90 3.57 -10.31 -3.31
C ASP A 90 2.43 -10.27 -4.37
N ASP A 91 2.39 -11.26 -5.28
CA ASP A 91 1.35 -11.47 -6.29
C ASP A 91 0.71 -12.87 -6.20
N PRO A 92 0.03 -13.19 -5.10
CA PRO A 92 -0.53 -14.53 -4.91
C PRO A 92 -1.66 -14.83 -5.90
N VAL A 93 -1.71 -16.07 -6.36
CA VAL A 93 -2.74 -16.57 -7.27
C VAL A 93 -3.66 -17.53 -6.53
N TYR A 94 -4.96 -17.26 -6.56
CA TYR A 94 -5.99 -18.10 -5.99
C TYR A 94 -6.86 -18.76 -7.08
N ASN A 95 -6.95 -20.08 -7.06
CA ASN A 95 -7.77 -20.85 -8.02
C ASN A 95 -7.45 -20.52 -9.49
N GLY A 96 -6.18 -20.19 -9.80
CA GLY A 96 -5.74 -19.90 -11.17
C GLY A 96 -6.07 -18.49 -11.65
N SER A 97 -6.45 -17.59 -10.76
CA SER A 97 -6.69 -16.16 -11.04
C SER A 97 -5.88 -15.30 -10.07
N ASP A 98 -5.48 -14.13 -10.53
CA ASP A 98 -4.81 -13.15 -9.68
C ASP A 98 -5.73 -12.73 -8.52
N ASP A 99 -5.14 -12.49 -7.36
CA ASP A 99 -5.89 -12.01 -6.21
C ASP A 99 -6.34 -10.56 -6.46
N PRO A 100 -7.64 -10.23 -6.30
CA PRO A 100 -8.15 -8.88 -6.51
C PRO A 100 -7.60 -7.85 -5.51
N TYR A 101 -6.91 -8.30 -4.47
CA TYR A 101 -6.25 -7.45 -3.47
C TYR A 101 -4.76 -7.26 -3.73
N SER A 102 -4.18 -7.96 -4.73
CA SER A 102 -2.80 -7.76 -5.16
C SER A 102 -2.59 -6.31 -5.68
N PRO A 103 -1.41 -5.69 -5.51
CA PRO A 103 -0.21 -6.25 -4.90
C PRO A 103 -0.25 -6.29 -3.37
N TYR A 104 0.33 -7.34 -2.80
CA TYR A 104 0.71 -7.39 -1.39
C TYR A 104 2.15 -6.86 -1.21
N HIS A 105 2.59 -6.70 0.05
CA HIS A 105 3.91 -6.15 0.36
C HIS A 105 4.61 -6.89 1.50
N SER A 106 4.20 -8.13 1.77
CA SER A 106 4.80 -8.96 2.81
C SER A 106 6.25 -9.33 2.53
N TYR A 107 6.63 -9.30 1.25
CA TYR A 107 7.99 -9.58 0.77
C TYR A 107 8.64 -8.35 0.12
N PHE A 108 8.11 -7.16 0.36
CA PHE A 108 8.68 -5.90 -0.11
C PHE A 108 9.61 -5.29 0.94
N ASN A 109 10.90 -5.19 0.62
CA ASN A 109 11.96 -4.63 1.47
C ASN A 109 12.10 -5.33 2.83
N ILE A 110 12.20 -6.65 2.80
CA ILE A 110 12.34 -7.48 3.99
C ILE A 110 13.79 -7.75 4.36
N THR A 111 13.99 -8.10 5.64
CA THR A 111 15.30 -8.49 6.17
C THR A 111 15.67 -9.93 5.78
N THR A 112 16.98 -10.26 5.92
CA THR A 112 17.46 -11.65 5.78
C THR A 112 16.76 -12.61 6.75
N ASN A 113 16.48 -12.17 7.98
CA ASN A 113 15.81 -13.01 8.96
C ASN A 113 14.37 -13.32 8.55
N LYS A 114 13.65 -12.32 8.07
CA LYS A 114 12.28 -12.50 7.55
C LYS A 114 12.28 -13.40 6.32
N LEU A 115 13.15 -13.18 5.37
CA LEU A 115 13.28 -14.01 4.17
C LEU A 115 13.51 -15.49 4.53
N LYS A 116 14.35 -15.78 5.50
CA LYS A 116 14.71 -17.14 5.91
C LYS A 116 13.61 -17.92 6.63
N GLU A 117 12.47 -17.32 6.90
CA GLU A 117 11.31 -18.05 7.44
C GLU A 117 10.80 -19.10 6.44
N ASP A 118 10.93 -18.83 5.15
CA ASP A 118 10.38 -19.65 4.07
C ASP A 118 11.25 -19.71 2.80
N HIS A 119 12.30 -18.88 2.69
CA HIS A 119 13.24 -18.84 1.58
C HIS A 119 14.65 -19.27 2.00
N THR A 120 15.33 -19.99 1.12
CA THR A 120 16.75 -20.38 1.27
C THR A 120 17.53 -19.85 0.07
N PRO A 121 18.21 -18.69 0.17
CA PRO A 121 18.99 -18.17 -0.94
C PRO A 121 20.20 -19.07 -1.22
N SER A 122 20.46 -19.36 -2.49
CA SER A 122 21.60 -20.15 -2.95
C SER A 122 22.70 -19.28 -3.56
N GLY A 123 22.37 -18.12 -4.12
CA GLY A 123 23.33 -17.21 -4.71
C GLY A 123 22.74 -16.28 -5.76
N THR A 124 23.63 -15.63 -6.49
CA THR A 124 23.32 -14.80 -7.66
C THR A 124 24.03 -15.39 -8.90
N PRO A 125 23.49 -15.21 -10.11
CA PRO A 125 24.08 -15.74 -11.34
C PRO A 125 25.54 -15.26 -11.59
N TYR A 126 25.93 -14.13 -11.03
CA TYR A 126 27.24 -13.51 -11.23
C TYR A 126 28.16 -13.62 -10.01
N ASN A 127 27.88 -14.51 -9.07
CA ASN A 127 28.60 -14.66 -7.81
C ASN A 127 28.73 -13.36 -7.00
N VAL A 128 27.75 -12.45 -7.12
CA VAL A 128 27.66 -11.31 -6.22
C VAL A 128 27.34 -11.84 -4.84
N PRO A 129 28.06 -11.44 -3.79
CA PRO A 129 27.75 -11.88 -2.43
C PRO A 129 26.33 -11.54 -2.03
N LEU A 130 25.68 -12.49 -1.37
CA LEU A 130 24.38 -12.24 -0.75
C LEU A 130 24.58 -11.34 0.47
N GLU A 131 23.86 -10.23 0.51
CA GLU A 131 23.92 -9.30 1.62
C GLU A 131 23.12 -9.80 2.83
N ASN A 132 23.61 -9.48 4.03
CA ASN A 132 22.86 -9.70 5.25
C ASN A 132 22.02 -8.46 5.56
N CYS A 133 20.82 -8.42 5.03
CA CYS A 133 19.89 -7.31 5.18
C CYS A 133 19.32 -7.26 6.60
N THR A 134 19.60 -6.20 7.33
CA THR A 134 19.15 -6.00 8.72
C THR A 134 18.30 -4.75 8.91
N ALA A 135 18.33 -3.83 7.95
CA ALA A 135 17.54 -2.61 7.98
C ALA A 135 16.04 -2.92 7.80
N THR A 136 15.21 -2.11 8.43
CA THR A 136 13.74 -2.23 8.37
C THR A 136 13.05 -0.93 7.97
N ASP A 137 13.81 0.14 7.72
CA ASP A 137 13.23 1.48 7.53
C ASP A 137 12.47 1.62 6.21
N ALA A 138 12.78 0.78 5.21
CA ALA A 138 12.04 0.71 3.95
C ALA A 138 11.01 -0.44 3.91
N PHE A 139 10.73 -1.14 5.02
CA PHE A 139 9.67 -2.13 5.05
C PHE A 139 8.30 -1.45 4.91
N TYR A 140 7.49 -1.89 3.94
CA TYR A 140 6.24 -1.22 3.54
C TYR A 140 5.33 -0.86 4.71
N TYR A 141 5.05 -1.82 5.59
CA TYR A 141 4.13 -1.63 6.72
C TYR A 141 4.68 -0.72 7.80
N LYS A 142 6.02 -0.63 7.93
CA LYS A 142 6.67 0.32 8.84
C LYS A 142 6.58 1.74 8.29
N VAL A 143 6.86 1.93 6.99
CA VAL A 143 6.76 3.24 6.33
C VAL A 143 5.34 3.80 6.40
N ASN A 144 4.34 2.94 6.21
CA ASN A 144 2.92 3.32 6.21
C ASN A 144 2.27 3.30 7.60
N ASP A 145 3.03 3.01 8.65
CA ASP A 145 2.52 2.86 10.03
C ASP A 145 1.33 1.90 10.14
N THR A 146 1.40 0.76 9.47
CA THR A 146 0.32 -0.24 9.42
C THR A 146 0.71 -1.59 10.05
N ILE A 147 1.79 -1.63 10.84
CA ILE A 147 2.09 -2.76 11.73
C ILE A 147 1.21 -2.61 12.97
N VAL A 148 0.44 -3.67 13.28
CA VAL A 148 -0.54 -3.66 14.38
C VAL A 148 -0.56 -4.97 15.16
N SER A 149 -1.03 -4.90 16.40
CA SER A 149 -1.52 -6.05 17.17
C SER A 149 -2.97 -5.80 17.58
N THR A 150 -3.79 -6.84 17.69
CA THR A 150 -5.18 -6.73 18.15
C THR A 150 -5.29 -6.24 19.61
N THR A 151 -4.17 -6.20 20.34
CA THR A 151 -4.07 -5.65 21.71
C THR A 151 -3.66 -4.18 21.73
N ASP A 152 -3.39 -3.54 20.59
CA ASP A 152 -2.97 -2.14 20.56
C ASP A 152 -4.10 -1.22 21.01
N SER A 153 -3.78 -0.29 21.90
CA SER A 153 -4.72 0.77 22.27
C SER A 153 -4.91 1.74 21.11
N GLY A 154 -6.16 2.14 20.84
CA GLY A 154 -6.47 3.06 19.75
C GLY A 154 -6.48 2.40 18.36
N LEU A 155 -6.48 1.06 18.28
CA LEU A 155 -6.51 0.35 17.01
C LEU A 155 -7.80 0.64 16.22
N VAL A 156 -8.94 0.86 16.89
CA VAL A 156 -10.22 1.21 16.24
C VAL A 156 -10.08 2.53 15.49
N GLU A 157 -9.58 3.55 16.16
CA GLU A 157 -9.38 4.90 15.60
C GLU A 157 -8.35 4.85 14.46
N LYS A 158 -7.25 4.11 14.64
CA LYS A 158 -6.22 3.91 13.63
C LYS A 158 -6.80 3.25 12.36
N VAL A 159 -7.53 2.15 12.51
CA VAL A 159 -8.14 1.44 11.38
C VAL A 159 -9.20 2.30 10.69
N ALA A 160 -10.02 3.01 11.46
CA ALA A 160 -11.03 3.92 10.92
C ALA A 160 -10.40 5.03 10.07
N ASP A 161 -9.36 5.69 10.59
CA ASP A 161 -8.62 6.73 9.88
C ASP A 161 -7.95 6.19 8.61
N LEU A 162 -7.30 5.02 8.67
CA LEU A 162 -6.68 4.38 7.51
C LEU A 162 -7.72 4.00 6.43
N LEU A 163 -8.87 3.46 6.83
CA LEU A 163 -9.97 3.15 5.90
C LEU A 163 -10.48 4.40 5.19
N GLN A 164 -10.65 5.50 5.91
CA GLN A 164 -11.11 6.77 5.34
C GLN A 164 -10.08 7.35 4.36
N ARG A 165 -8.80 7.43 4.76
CA ARG A 165 -7.74 7.97 3.90
C ARG A 165 -7.49 7.15 2.64
N ASN A 166 -7.70 5.83 2.71
CA ASN A 166 -7.39 4.91 1.61
C ASN A 166 -8.64 4.46 0.83
N GLY A 167 -9.73 5.22 0.87
CA GLY A 167 -10.92 4.92 0.07
C GLY A 167 -11.59 3.58 0.43
N GLY A 168 -11.56 3.20 1.72
CA GLY A 168 -12.23 1.99 2.22
C GLY A 168 -11.40 0.71 2.20
N ARG A 169 -10.11 0.80 1.95
CA ARG A 169 -9.23 -0.37 1.99
C ARG A 169 -7.97 -0.09 2.79
N VAL A 170 -7.57 -1.02 3.64
CA VAL A 170 -6.32 -0.94 4.38
C VAL A 170 -5.60 -2.28 4.39
N TYR A 171 -4.30 -2.24 4.24
CA TYR A 171 -3.39 -3.37 4.35
C TYR A 171 -2.67 -3.27 5.70
N LEU A 172 -2.91 -4.25 6.58
CA LEU A 172 -2.32 -4.30 7.92
C LEU A 172 -1.34 -5.47 7.99
N TYR A 173 -0.21 -5.28 8.64
CA TYR A 173 0.69 -6.35 9.04
C TYR A 173 0.44 -6.69 10.50
N VAL A 174 -0.20 -7.83 10.75
CA VAL A 174 -0.68 -8.24 12.08
C VAL A 174 0.38 -9.09 12.78
N THR A 175 0.80 -8.65 13.97
CA THR A 175 1.91 -9.29 14.72
C THR A 175 1.45 -10.41 15.65
N ASP A 176 0.16 -10.62 15.82
CA ASP A 176 -0.43 -11.68 16.63
C ASP A 176 -0.01 -13.10 16.14
N ASN A 177 -0.12 -14.10 17.00
CA ASN A 177 0.33 -15.46 16.68
C ASN A 177 -0.45 -16.13 15.56
N ASP A 178 -1.78 -15.92 15.52
CA ASP A 178 -2.65 -16.29 14.40
C ASP A 178 -3.28 -15.03 13.84
N PRO A 179 -2.61 -14.38 12.87
CA PRO A 179 -3.01 -13.06 12.39
C PRO A 179 -4.43 -12.99 11.85
N ALA A 180 -4.82 -14.00 11.05
CA ALA A 180 -6.14 -14.02 10.42
C ALA A 180 -7.26 -14.25 11.43
N GLU A 181 -7.08 -15.17 12.38
CA GLU A 181 -8.07 -15.43 13.44
C GLU A 181 -8.14 -14.22 14.39
N ALA A 182 -6.99 -13.72 14.85
CA ALA A 182 -6.92 -12.59 15.78
C ALA A 182 -7.62 -11.35 15.23
N ILE A 183 -7.33 -10.96 13.97
CA ILE A 183 -7.93 -9.76 13.38
C ILE A 183 -9.42 -9.96 13.09
N ASN A 184 -9.86 -11.16 12.69
CA ASN A 184 -11.27 -11.44 12.46
C ASN A 184 -12.08 -11.38 13.76
N MET A 185 -11.57 -11.91 14.86
CA MET A 185 -12.21 -11.79 16.19
C MET A 185 -12.27 -10.33 16.62
N TRP A 186 -11.12 -9.63 16.60
CA TRP A 186 -11.05 -8.22 16.96
C TRP A 186 -12.01 -7.37 16.14
N TYR A 187 -12.04 -7.59 14.84
CA TYR A 187 -12.89 -6.87 13.91
C TYR A 187 -14.39 -7.08 14.21
N ASN A 188 -14.82 -8.33 14.42
CA ASN A 188 -16.22 -8.63 14.75
C ASN A 188 -16.67 -7.96 16.05
N ASP A 189 -15.77 -7.88 17.04
CA ASP A 189 -16.04 -7.24 18.34
C ASP A 189 -16.08 -5.71 18.24
N ASN A 190 -15.39 -5.12 17.25
CA ASN A 190 -15.21 -3.67 17.13
C ASN A 190 -15.91 -3.05 15.91
N ILE A 191 -16.63 -3.81 15.09
CA ILE A 191 -17.28 -3.32 13.87
C ILE A 191 -18.15 -2.09 14.10
N HIS A 192 -18.95 -2.06 15.17
CA HIS A 192 -19.79 -0.91 15.52
C HIS A 192 -18.99 0.33 15.88
N ALA A 193 -17.86 0.14 16.60
CA ALA A 193 -16.99 1.24 16.95
C ALA A 193 -16.28 1.82 15.70
N ILE A 194 -15.83 0.95 14.80
CA ILE A 194 -15.25 1.35 13.51
C ILE A 194 -16.29 2.12 12.68
N CYS A 195 -17.53 1.59 12.53
CA CYS A 195 -18.60 2.27 11.80
C CYS A 195 -18.88 3.66 12.39
N THR A 196 -18.92 3.76 13.71
CA THR A 196 -19.14 5.05 14.40
C THR A 196 -17.97 6.01 14.11
N ALA A 197 -16.74 5.53 14.19
CA ALA A 197 -15.54 6.34 13.95
C ALA A 197 -15.44 6.83 12.49
N ILE A 198 -15.83 6.00 11.52
CA ILE A 198 -15.89 6.40 10.10
C ILE A 198 -17.19 7.13 9.73
N GLN A 199 -18.13 7.27 10.67
CA GLN A 199 -19.41 7.93 10.50
C GLN A 199 -20.29 7.32 9.37
N ALA A 200 -20.22 6.01 9.18
CA ALA A 200 -20.99 5.31 8.17
C ALA A 200 -22.35 4.85 8.71
N GLU A 201 -23.42 5.13 7.99
CA GLU A 201 -24.79 4.70 8.37
C GLU A 201 -25.00 3.21 8.14
N THR A 202 -24.37 2.64 7.12
CA THR A 202 -24.42 1.21 6.79
C THR A 202 -23.04 0.71 6.46
N CYS A 203 -22.62 -0.35 7.13
CA CYS A 203 -21.27 -0.90 6.98
C CYS A 203 -21.36 -2.34 6.48
N ALA A 204 -20.83 -2.60 5.29
CA ALA A 204 -20.40 -3.93 4.88
C ALA A 204 -18.89 -3.96 4.87
N PHE A 205 -18.30 -4.91 5.57
CA PHE A 205 -16.87 -5.08 5.63
C PHE A 205 -16.50 -6.49 5.21
N GLY A 206 -15.27 -6.65 4.77
CA GLY A 206 -14.69 -7.95 4.56
C GLY A 206 -13.20 -7.94 4.91
N THR A 207 -12.69 -9.14 5.06
CA THR A 207 -11.27 -9.37 5.30
C THR A 207 -10.75 -10.37 4.28
N SER A 208 -9.51 -10.18 3.86
CA SER A 208 -8.71 -11.18 3.17
C SER A 208 -7.36 -11.27 3.85
N SER A 209 -6.71 -12.43 3.80
CA SER A 209 -5.43 -12.62 4.47
C SER A 209 -4.45 -13.36 3.60
N PHE A 210 -3.20 -12.90 3.63
CA PHE A 210 -2.04 -13.58 3.06
C PHE A 210 -0.89 -13.56 4.09
N GLY A 211 -0.65 -14.69 4.74
CA GLY A 211 0.30 -14.76 5.84
C GLY A 211 -0.07 -13.81 6.99
N ARG A 212 0.80 -12.84 7.28
CA ARG A 212 0.58 -11.79 8.30
C ARG A 212 -0.09 -10.54 7.76
N GLU A 213 -0.23 -10.46 6.46
CA GLU A 213 -0.90 -9.35 5.79
C GLU A 213 -2.41 -9.58 5.76
N ILE A 214 -3.13 -8.64 6.31
CA ILE A 214 -4.58 -8.65 6.35
C ILE A 214 -5.10 -7.42 5.59
N VAL A 215 -5.91 -7.68 4.60
CA VAL A 215 -6.66 -6.62 3.92
C VAL A 215 -8.02 -6.48 4.59
N LEU A 216 -8.28 -5.32 5.16
CA LEU A 216 -9.62 -4.93 5.58
C LEU A 216 -10.21 -4.04 4.48
N TRP A 217 -11.42 -4.31 4.07
CA TRP A 217 -12.12 -3.46 3.12
C TRP A 217 -13.53 -3.13 3.60
N PHE A 218 -13.95 -1.95 3.23
CA PHE A 218 -15.25 -1.40 3.56
C PHE A 218 -16.03 -1.16 2.27
N ALA A 219 -17.29 -1.58 2.25
CA ALA A 219 -18.24 -1.26 1.20
C ALA A 219 -19.36 -0.44 1.81
N GLY A 220 -19.41 0.86 1.52
CA GLY A 220 -20.38 1.83 2.01
C GLY A 220 -19.98 3.23 1.54
N GLU A 221 -20.86 4.19 1.74
CA GLU A 221 -20.53 5.58 1.50
C GLU A 221 -19.85 6.14 2.74
N PHE A 222 -18.58 6.53 2.58
CA PHE A 222 -17.90 7.37 3.56
C PHE A 222 -18.49 8.77 3.45
N LEU A 223 -18.76 9.39 4.57
CA LEU A 223 -18.75 10.85 4.58
C LEU A 223 -17.28 11.24 4.33
N SER A 224 -17.02 11.77 3.14
CA SER A 224 -15.69 11.92 2.58
C SER A 224 -14.74 12.68 3.52
N LYS A 225 -13.65 12.03 3.96
CA LYS A 225 -12.44 12.70 4.48
C LYS A 225 -11.41 12.83 3.35
N THR A 226 -11.85 13.21 2.18
CA THR A 226 -10.94 13.54 1.10
C THR A 226 -10.39 14.93 1.36
N PRO A 227 -9.06 15.09 1.62
CA PRO A 227 -8.48 16.42 1.74
C PRO A 227 -8.90 17.29 0.56
N GLY A 228 -9.47 18.45 0.86
CA GLY A 228 -9.99 19.34 -0.16
C GLY A 228 -11.43 19.13 -0.58
N GLU A 229 -12.10 18.07 -0.17
CA GLU A 229 -13.54 17.92 -0.38
C GLU A 229 -14.30 18.62 0.77
N LEU A 230 -14.95 19.74 0.48
CA LEU A 230 -15.53 20.67 1.46
C LEU A 230 -17.02 20.87 1.30
N ASN A 231 -17.60 20.40 0.20
CA ASN A 231 -19.02 20.61 -0.12
C ASN A 231 -19.89 19.36 0.11
N GLY A 232 -19.30 18.18 0.41
CA GLY A 232 -20.00 16.92 0.59
C GLY A 232 -20.40 16.25 -0.72
N SER A 233 -19.75 16.61 -1.84
CA SER A 233 -19.93 15.97 -3.14
C SER A 233 -19.08 14.69 -3.26
N SER A 234 -19.18 14.00 -4.38
CA SER A 234 -18.41 12.77 -4.63
C SER A 234 -16.98 13.01 -5.15
N GLY A 235 -16.46 14.25 -5.08
CA GLY A 235 -15.12 14.57 -5.56
C GLY A 235 -14.78 16.04 -5.42
N ILE A 236 -13.48 16.36 -5.55
CA ILE A 236 -12.96 17.72 -5.44
C ILE A 236 -13.31 18.51 -6.70
N ASP A 237 -14.01 19.64 -6.53
CA ASP A 237 -14.39 20.54 -7.62
C ASP A 237 -14.15 22.03 -7.24
N ILE A 238 -14.50 22.94 -8.15
CA ILE A 238 -14.30 24.38 -7.94
C ILE A 238 -15.07 24.93 -6.73
N ARG A 239 -16.15 24.28 -6.30
CA ARG A 239 -16.94 24.72 -5.14
C ARG A 239 -16.19 24.49 -3.83
N ASP A 240 -15.31 23.48 -3.77
CA ASP A 240 -14.45 23.23 -2.62
C ASP A 240 -13.43 24.37 -2.48
N VAL A 241 -12.86 24.81 -3.60
CA VAL A 241 -11.95 25.98 -3.64
C VAL A 241 -12.67 27.23 -3.15
N GLU A 242 -13.92 27.45 -3.56
CA GLU A 242 -14.73 28.60 -3.10
C GLU A 242 -15.00 28.54 -1.60
N LEU A 243 -15.31 27.36 -1.05
CA LEU A 243 -15.57 27.17 0.38
C LEU A 243 -14.32 27.40 1.23
N LEU A 244 -13.15 26.89 0.79
CA LEU A 244 -11.88 27.13 1.47
C LEU A 244 -11.49 28.61 1.42
N TYR A 245 -11.66 29.27 0.28
CA TYR A 245 -11.43 30.72 0.16
C TYR A 245 -12.35 31.53 1.09
N GLN A 246 -13.62 31.18 1.19
CA GLN A 246 -14.56 31.82 2.12
C GLN A 246 -14.13 31.61 3.58
N TYR A 247 -13.71 30.40 3.94
CA TYR A 247 -13.18 30.12 5.27
C TYR A 247 -11.96 30.98 5.61
N LEU A 248 -10.96 31.02 4.72
CA LEU A 248 -9.75 31.81 4.92
C LEU A 248 -10.02 33.33 5.06
N THR A 249 -11.08 33.84 4.41
CA THR A 249 -11.43 35.27 4.45
C THR A 249 -12.35 35.64 5.61
N THR A 250 -13.17 34.70 6.09
CA THR A 250 -14.20 34.99 7.12
C THR A 250 -13.89 34.38 8.48
N GLY A 251 -12.97 33.39 8.53
CA GLY A 251 -12.69 32.60 9.73
C GLY A 251 -13.84 31.68 10.14
N ARG A 252 -14.83 31.47 9.27
CA ARG A 252 -16.01 30.62 9.57
C ARG A 252 -16.26 29.63 8.43
N PRO A 253 -16.35 28.33 8.75
CA PRO A 253 -16.69 27.34 7.74
C PRO A 253 -18.15 27.50 7.28
N THR A 254 -18.38 27.37 5.99
CA THR A 254 -19.73 27.28 5.44
C THR A 254 -20.13 25.80 5.46
N ILE A 255 -20.93 25.43 6.46
CA ILE A 255 -21.33 24.04 6.69
C ILE A 255 -22.49 23.69 5.77
N THR A 256 -22.33 22.61 5.02
CA THR A 256 -23.41 21.98 4.23
C THR A 256 -24.24 21.04 5.10
N SER A 257 -25.39 20.59 4.63
CA SER A 257 -26.24 19.63 5.36
C SER A 257 -25.62 18.23 5.50
N VAL A 258 -24.49 17.98 4.82
CA VAL A 258 -23.83 16.67 4.74
C VAL A 258 -22.43 16.64 5.38
N MET A 259 -21.95 17.79 5.93
CA MET A 259 -20.63 17.87 6.54
C MET A 259 -20.68 18.65 7.86
N THR A 260 -20.05 18.15 8.90
CA THR A 260 -19.87 18.87 10.17
C THR A 260 -18.73 19.87 10.10
N GLU A 261 -18.69 20.83 11.05
CA GLU A 261 -17.60 21.79 11.16
C GLU A 261 -16.23 21.10 11.35
N ALA A 262 -16.19 20.06 12.18
CA ALA A 262 -14.94 19.32 12.41
C ALA A 262 -14.44 18.61 11.14
N GLN A 263 -15.35 18.05 10.33
CA GLN A 263 -15.01 17.45 9.05
C GLN A 263 -14.54 18.49 8.03
N PHE A 264 -15.20 19.66 8.00
CA PHE A 264 -14.76 20.76 7.14
C PHE A 264 -13.33 21.18 7.48
N LEU A 265 -13.02 21.40 8.75
CA LEU A 265 -11.69 21.82 9.19
C LEU A 265 -10.62 20.73 8.92
N ASP A 266 -10.95 19.46 9.12
CA ASP A 266 -10.04 18.36 8.82
C ASP A 266 -9.77 18.24 7.30
N ASN A 267 -10.77 18.45 6.46
CA ASN A 267 -10.62 18.40 5.01
C ASN A 267 -9.98 19.66 4.43
N ALA A 268 -10.10 20.80 5.11
CA ALA A 268 -9.54 22.09 4.69
C ALA A 268 -8.01 22.14 4.83
N ASP A 269 -7.42 21.36 5.73
CA ASP A 269 -5.99 21.13 5.82
C ASP A 269 -5.56 20.12 4.74
N VAL A 270 -5.40 20.61 3.52
CA VAL A 270 -5.17 19.78 2.32
C VAL A 270 -3.78 19.18 2.31
N ASN A 271 -2.79 19.91 2.82
CA ASN A 271 -1.38 19.48 2.86
C ASN A 271 -1.02 18.71 4.14
N ARG A 272 -1.97 18.61 5.12
CA ARG A 272 -1.80 17.87 6.39
C ARG A 272 -0.70 18.42 7.31
N ASP A 273 -0.45 19.74 7.28
CA ASP A 273 0.53 20.38 8.16
C ASP A 273 -0.05 20.94 9.47
N THR A 274 -1.36 20.73 9.70
CA THR A 274 -2.16 21.20 10.85
C THR A 274 -2.50 22.70 10.84
N ILE A 275 -2.18 23.40 9.76
CA ILE A 275 -2.46 24.83 9.56
C ILE A 275 -3.31 24.99 8.32
N ILE A 276 -4.50 25.54 8.44
CA ILE A 276 -5.35 25.83 7.27
C ILE A 276 -5.02 27.25 6.78
N ASP A 277 -4.35 27.34 5.63
CA ASP A 277 -3.88 28.59 5.08
C ASP A 277 -3.94 28.69 3.53
N VAL A 278 -3.26 29.68 2.98
CA VAL A 278 -3.23 29.93 1.53
C VAL A 278 -2.54 28.81 0.74
N TYR A 279 -1.68 28.01 1.36
CA TYR A 279 -1.02 26.90 0.69
C TYR A 279 -1.99 25.74 0.45
N ASP A 280 -2.95 25.52 1.38
CA ASP A 280 -4.04 24.55 1.17
C ASP A 280 -4.92 24.98 0.01
N LEU A 281 -5.27 26.28 -0.05
CA LEU A 281 -6.07 26.82 -1.14
C LEU A 281 -5.34 26.68 -2.49
N GLN A 282 -4.05 26.91 -2.54
CA GLN A 282 -3.24 26.75 -3.75
C GLN A 282 -3.23 25.26 -4.19
N LEU A 283 -2.95 24.36 -3.27
CA LEU A 283 -2.90 22.92 -3.56
C LEU A 283 -4.26 22.39 -4.04
N LEU A 284 -5.34 22.83 -3.40
CA LEU A 284 -6.70 22.47 -3.80
C LEU A 284 -7.03 23.01 -5.20
N TYR A 285 -6.68 24.26 -5.49
CA TYR A 285 -6.87 24.84 -6.81
C TYR A 285 -6.08 24.12 -7.91
N GLU A 286 -4.82 23.77 -7.63
CA GLU A 286 -3.98 23.00 -8.55
C GLU A 286 -4.57 21.60 -8.81
N THR A 287 -5.14 20.95 -7.80
CA THR A 287 -5.83 19.66 -7.92
C THR A 287 -7.03 19.74 -8.86
N VAL A 288 -7.85 20.79 -8.73
CA VAL A 288 -9.03 21.01 -9.59
C VAL A 288 -8.62 21.35 -11.03
N CYS A 289 -7.51 22.07 -11.22
CA CYS A 289 -7.07 22.45 -12.58
C CYS A 289 -6.36 21.35 -13.34
N ASN A 290 -5.79 20.34 -12.67
CA ASN A 290 -5.01 19.27 -13.26
C ASN A 290 -5.76 17.92 -13.34
N GLY A 291 -6.93 17.81 -12.73
CA GLY A 291 -7.82 16.63 -12.78
C GLY A 291 -8.77 16.71 -13.95
#